data_1f2a5fd85d790a230849ea2ccd16492d
#
_entry.id   1f2a5fd85d790a230849ea2ccd16492d
#
_cell.length_a   1.000
_cell.length_b   1.000
_cell.length_c   1.000
_cell.angle_alpha   90.00
_cell.angle_beta   90.00
_cell.angle_gamma   90.00
#
_symmetry.space_group_name_H-M   'P 1'
#
loop_
_entity.id
_entity.type
_entity.pdbx_description
1 polymer ?
#
loop_
_entity_poly.entity_id
_entity_poly.type
_entity_poly.pdbx_seq_one_letter_code
_entity_poly.pdbx_strand_id
1 'polypeptide(L)' 'MVICYKKLWKLLIDKDLKKKDLPAIAGISRSSITKMGHDENVNTEILFKICNALNCDLSDIMELVPENV' A
#
# COMPACT_ATOMS: atom_id res chain seq x y z
N MET A 1 5.03 5.33 17.12
CA MET A 1 4.38 5.53 15.81
C MET A 1 4.12 4.20 15.14
N VAL A 2 3.09 4.14 14.34
CA VAL A 2 2.73 2.94 13.58
C VAL A 2 2.61 3.27 12.11
N ILE A 3 2.77 2.24 11.27
CA ILE A 3 2.64 2.40 9.82
C ILE A 3 1.16 2.44 9.46
N CYS A 4 0.80 3.30 8.52
CA CYS A 4 -0.57 3.43 8.03
C CYS A 4 -0.56 3.50 6.51
N TYR A 5 -1.40 2.68 5.86
CA TYR A 5 -1.49 2.62 4.40
C TYR A 5 -2.78 3.24 3.86
N LYS A 6 -3.47 4.05 4.64
CA LYS A 6 -4.71 4.69 4.18
C LYS A 6 -4.53 5.48 2.89
N LYS A 7 -3.36 6.10 2.73
CA LYS A 7 -3.06 6.86 1.52
C LYS A 7 -3.12 5.98 0.28
N LEU A 8 -2.62 4.74 0.40
CA LEU A 8 -2.65 3.80 -0.71
C LEU A 8 -4.09 3.49 -1.11
N TRP A 9 -4.95 3.24 -0.13
CA TRP A 9 -6.35 2.91 -0.41
C TRP A 9 -7.08 4.06 -1.07
N LYS A 10 -6.82 5.28 -0.64
CA LYS A 10 -7.37 6.48 -1.25
C LYS A 10 -6.87 6.66 -2.67
N LEU A 11 -5.57 6.42 -2.89
CA LEU A 11 -4.98 6.53 -4.22
C LEU A 11 -5.60 5.54 -5.19
N LEU A 12 -5.86 4.31 -4.73
CA LEU A 12 -6.52 3.31 -5.56
C LEU A 12 -7.92 3.77 -5.97
N ILE A 13 -8.68 4.32 -5.03
CA ILE A 13 -10.01 4.84 -5.31
C ILE A 13 -9.93 5.95 -6.36
N ASP A 14 -8.97 6.86 -6.22
CA ASP A 14 -8.78 7.96 -7.16
C ASP A 14 -8.44 7.47 -8.57
N LYS A 15 -7.83 6.29 -8.67
CA LYS A 15 -7.44 5.69 -9.95
C LYS A 15 -8.47 4.65 -10.45
N ASP A 16 -9.60 4.54 -9.79
CA ASP A 16 -10.64 3.54 -10.11
C ASP A 16 -10.12 2.11 -10.01
N LEU A 17 -9.21 1.86 -9.07
CA LEU A 17 -8.64 0.54 -8.82
C LEU A 17 -9.15 -0.02 -7.50
N LYS A 18 -9.13 -1.33 -7.39
CA LYS A 18 -9.50 -2.04 -6.17
C LYS A 18 -8.27 -2.74 -5.59
N LYS A 19 -8.31 -3.05 -4.30
CA LYS A 19 -7.23 -3.80 -3.65
C LYS A 19 -6.89 -5.08 -4.40
N LYS A 20 -7.90 -5.78 -4.91
CA LYS A 20 -7.72 -7.04 -5.65
C LYS A 20 -6.96 -6.86 -6.97
N ASP A 21 -6.87 -5.64 -7.47
CA ASP A 21 -6.16 -5.36 -8.72
C ASP A 21 -4.65 -5.24 -8.51
N LEU A 22 -4.22 -4.93 -7.27
CA LEU A 22 -2.80 -4.71 -6.98
C LEU A 22 -1.91 -5.91 -7.27
N PRO A 23 -2.28 -7.14 -6.92
CA PRO A 23 -1.41 -8.28 -7.24
C PRO A 23 -1.07 -8.38 -8.71
N ALA A 24 -2.04 -8.13 -9.59
CA ALA A 24 -1.82 -8.21 -11.03
C ALA A 24 -0.97 -7.05 -11.55
N ILE A 25 -1.30 -5.80 -11.14
CA ILE A 25 -0.61 -4.63 -11.70
C ILE A 25 0.76 -4.40 -11.08
N ALA A 26 0.95 -4.78 -9.84
CA ALA A 26 2.23 -4.58 -9.14
C ALA A 26 3.09 -5.84 -9.07
N GLY A 27 2.54 -6.99 -9.40
CA GLY A 27 3.27 -8.26 -9.35
C GLY A 27 3.60 -8.69 -7.92
N ILE A 28 2.68 -8.49 -7.00
CA ILE A 28 2.86 -8.85 -5.59
C ILE A 28 1.83 -9.91 -5.18
N SER A 29 2.08 -10.57 -4.06
CA SER A 29 1.18 -11.62 -3.58
C SER A 29 -0.05 -11.02 -2.87
N ARG A 30 -1.13 -11.81 -2.82
CA ARG A 30 -2.32 -11.41 -2.08
C ARG A 30 -2.05 -11.30 -0.58
N SER A 31 -1.13 -12.13 -0.07
CA SER A 31 -0.78 -12.08 1.35
C SER A 31 -0.16 -10.73 1.73
N SER A 32 0.58 -10.12 0.81
CA SER A 32 1.13 -8.77 1.04
C SER A 32 0.01 -7.75 1.18
N ILE A 33 -1.02 -7.84 0.33
CA ILE A 33 -2.17 -6.95 0.41
C ILE A 33 -2.92 -7.13 1.73
N THR A 34 -3.09 -8.38 2.16
CA THR A 34 -3.75 -8.67 3.43
C THR A 34 -2.98 -8.06 4.61
N LYS A 35 -1.66 -8.18 4.61
CA LYS A 35 -0.82 -7.57 5.63
C LYS A 35 -0.96 -6.05 5.64
N MET A 36 -0.95 -5.43 4.48
CA MET A 36 -1.11 -3.99 4.37
C MET A 36 -2.50 -3.54 4.82
N GLY A 37 -3.51 -4.36 4.61
CA GLY A 37 -4.86 -4.09 5.11
C GLY A 37 -4.94 -4.06 6.63
N HIS A 38 -4.00 -4.72 7.30
CA HIS A 38 -3.87 -4.70 8.76
C HIS A 38 -2.76 -3.75 9.24
N ASP A 39 -2.27 -2.89 8.36
CA ASP A 39 -1.17 -1.96 8.64
C ASP A 39 0.09 -2.65 9.15
N GLU A 40 0.34 -3.88 8.68
CA GLU A 40 1.54 -4.63 9.04
C GLU A 40 2.70 -4.28 8.13
N ASN A 41 3.90 -4.58 8.58
CA ASN A 41 5.10 -4.34 7.81
C ASN A 41 5.16 -5.28 6.60
N VAL A 42 5.55 -4.73 5.46
CA VAL A 42 5.93 -5.51 4.29
C VAL A 42 7.32 -5.06 3.88
N ASN A 43 8.04 -5.87 3.10
CA ASN A 43 9.38 -5.49 2.72
C ASN A 43 9.36 -4.35 1.69
N THR A 44 10.49 -3.66 1.58
CA THR A 44 10.58 -2.49 0.69
C THR A 44 10.41 -2.84 -0.78
N GLU A 45 10.71 -4.07 -1.17
CA GLU A 45 10.49 -4.51 -2.56
C GLU A 45 9.00 -4.47 -2.92
N ILE A 46 8.13 -4.86 -1.99
CA ILE A 46 6.69 -4.77 -2.18
C ILE A 46 6.27 -3.32 -2.40
N LEU A 47 6.77 -2.43 -1.54
CA LEU A 47 6.46 -1.00 -1.63
C LEU A 47 6.96 -0.41 -2.94
N PHE A 48 8.17 -0.78 -3.35
CA PHE A 48 8.75 -0.34 -4.62
C PHE A 48 7.88 -0.76 -5.80
N LYS A 49 7.44 -2.01 -5.81
CA LYS A 49 6.60 -2.53 -6.90
C LYS A 49 5.28 -1.78 -7.00
N ILE A 50 4.68 -1.47 -5.85
CA ILE A 50 3.42 -0.71 -5.81
C ILE A 50 3.64 0.71 -6.35
N CYS A 51 4.67 1.39 -5.88
CA CYS A 51 4.98 2.74 -6.34
C CYS A 51 5.25 2.77 -7.83
N ASN A 52 5.98 1.79 -8.33
CA ASN A 52 6.30 1.69 -9.74
C ASN A 52 5.04 1.46 -10.58
N ALA A 53 4.15 0.58 -10.11
CA ALA A 53 2.91 0.28 -10.82
C ALA A 53 1.96 1.46 -10.85
N LEU A 54 1.90 2.24 -9.77
CA LEU A 54 1.00 3.38 -9.65
C LEU A 54 1.66 4.70 -10.05
N ASN A 55 2.93 4.66 -10.41
CA ASN A 55 3.71 5.84 -10.80
C ASN A 55 3.65 6.92 -9.72
N CYS A 56 3.97 6.55 -8.50
CA CYS A 56 3.90 7.45 -7.35
C CYS A 56 5.10 7.25 -6.44
N ASP A 57 5.22 8.09 -5.42
CA ASP A 57 6.29 8.03 -4.44
C ASP A 57 5.82 7.25 -3.21
N LEU A 58 6.78 6.84 -2.37
CA LEU A 58 6.50 6.11 -1.14
C LEU A 58 5.57 6.90 -0.22
N SER A 59 5.78 8.21 -0.12
CA SER A 59 4.95 9.08 0.70
C SER A 59 3.50 9.17 0.23
N ASP A 60 3.22 8.73 -1.00
CA ASP A 60 1.86 8.71 -1.54
C ASP A 60 1.08 7.47 -1.11
N ILE A 61 1.75 6.45 -0.58
CA ILE A 61 1.10 5.18 -0.23
C ILE A 61 1.18 4.82 1.24
N MET A 62 2.09 5.42 1.99
CA MET A 62 2.22 5.11 3.41
C MET A 62 2.66 6.32 4.23
N GLU A 63 2.42 6.26 5.52
CA GLU A 63 2.86 7.28 6.45
C GLU A 63 3.02 6.67 7.83
N LEU A 64 3.74 7.39 8.70
CA LEU A 64 3.82 7.03 10.10
C LEU A 64 2.83 7.89 10.85
N VAL A 65 2.01 7.27 11.69
CA VAL A 65 1.02 7.98 12.49
C VAL A 65 1.24 7.66 13.96
N PRO A 66 0.82 8.55 14.88
CA PRO A 66 0.93 8.26 16.31
C PRO A 66 0.09 7.03 16.66
N GLU A 67 0.58 6.25 17.63
CA GLU A 67 -0.22 5.16 18.16
C GLU A 67 -1.48 5.72 18.78
N ASN A 68 -2.58 5.06 18.49
CA ASN A 68 -3.86 5.43 19.04
C ASN A 68 -4.00 4.77 20.40
N VAL A 69 -4.15 5.57 21.44
CA VAL A 69 -4.29 5.08 22.81
C VAL A 69 -5.71 5.27 23.32
#